data_7734311b970f92ec23f08d15425dd7fc
#
_entry.id   7734311b970f92ec23f08d15425dd7fc
#
_cell.length_a   1.000
_cell.length_b   1.000
_cell.length_c   1.000
_cell.angle_alpha   90.00
_cell.angle_beta   90.00
_cell.angle_gamma   90.00
#
_symmetry.space_group_name_H-M   'P 1'
#
loop_
_entity.id
_entity.type
_entity.pdbx_description
1 polymer ?
#
loop_
_entity_poly.entity_id
_entity_poly.type
_entity_poly.pdbx_seq_one_letter_code
_entity_poly.pdbx_strand_id
1 'polypeptide(L)'
;DLKTIKALLPYLVAFTVPEDRDSEDFWMSDYDLYQKIVEGSYKDGFALVVEVSNQVLATALVSFRDEILSGNPSSHLEVIVVHPEYHGTGLAQNLLEVCENRAKEGGAHCMTLHAYHKNTRARSFYEKLNYCGEFLRYRKVL
;
A
#
# COMPACT_ATOMS: atom_id res chain seq x y z
N ASP A 1 -13.45 3.77 -8.83
CA ASP A 1 -14.00 5.05 -8.42
C ASP A 1 -13.06 5.79 -7.49
N LEU A 2 -12.41 6.86 -8.02
CA LEU A 2 -11.40 7.64 -7.28
C LEU A 2 -11.96 8.29 -6.01
N LYS A 3 -13.21 8.71 -6.04
CA LYS A 3 -13.86 9.34 -4.87
C LYS A 3 -13.97 8.35 -3.70
N THR A 4 -14.34 7.11 -3.98
CA THR A 4 -14.48 6.08 -2.97
C THR A 4 -13.11 5.61 -2.46
N ILE A 5 -12.13 5.50 -3.36
CA ILE A 5 -10.73 5.24 -2.99
C ILE A 5 -10.23 6.32 -2.03
N LYS A 6 -10.40 7.60 -2.37
CA LYS A 6 -9.99 8.71 -1.52
C LYS A 6 -10.59 8.65 -0.12
N ALA A 7 -11.82 8.17 0.00
CA ALA A 7 -12.49 8.02 1.29
C ALA A 7 -11.90 6.90 2.17
N LEU A 8 -11.24 5.91 1.55
CA LEU A 8 -10.58 4.82 2.29
C LEU A 8 -9.17 5.17 2.77
N LEU A 9 -8.44 6.02 2.03
CA LEU A 9 -7.03 6.29 2.30
C LEU A 9 -6.73 6.81 3.72
N PRO A 10 -7.56 7.65 4.36
CA PRO A 10 -7.32 8.06 5.75
C PRO A 10 -7.22 6.91 6.76
N TYR A 11 -7.84 5.76 6.46
CA TYR A 11 -7.73 4.56 7.33
C TYR A 11 -6.33 3.91 7.33
N LEU A 12 -5.43 4.33 6.43
CA LEU A 12 -4.02 3.95 6.49
C LEU A 12 -3.32 4.48 7.74
N VAL A 13 -3.81 5.59 8.30
CA VAL A 13 -3.21 6.26 9.45
C VAL A 13 -3.87 5.75 10.74
N ALA A 14 -3.60 4.50 11.10
CA ALA A 14 -4.09 3.85 12.32
C ALA A 14 -3.05 3.88 13.46
N PHE A 15 -2.35 5.01 13.63
CA PHE A 15 -1.28 5.21 14.61
C PHE A 15 -1.17 6.68 14.99
N THR A 16 -0.42 6.97 16.06
CA THR A 16 -0.15 8.35 16.48
C THR A 16 0.77 9.07 15.49
N VAL A 17 0.27 10.13 14.88
CA VAL A 17 1.03 10.98 13.96
C VAL A 17 1.93 11.93 14.77
N PRO A 18 3.22 12.11 14.40
CA PRO A 18 4.08 13.12 15.02
C PRO A 18 3.50 14.53 14.91
N GLU A 19 3.78 15.38 15.88
CA GLU A 19 3.26 16.75 15.94
C GLU A 19 3.65 17.64 14.74
N ASP A 20 4.79 17.33 14.11
CA ASP A 20 5.32 18.05 12.94
C ASP A 20 4.86 17.48 11.59
N ARG A 21 3.86 16.61 11.58
CA ARG A 21 3.28 16.02 10.37
C ARG A 21 1.76 16.08 10.40
N ASP A 22 1.18 16.22 9.22
CA ASP A 22 -0.26 16.04 9.01
C ASP A 22 -0.57 14.58 8.64
N SER A 23 -1.74 14.09 9.02
CA SER A 23 -2.17 12.74 8.68
C SER A 23 -2.24 12.51 7.17
N GLU A 24 -2.53 13.54 6.39
CA GLU A 24 -2.59 13.49 4.95
C GLU A 24 -1.22 13.26 4.29
N ASP A 25 -0.12 13.62 4.97
CA ASP A 25 1.25 13.37 4.48
C ASP A 25 1.52 11.87 4.22
N PHE A 26 0.76 10.99 4.88
CA PHE A 26 0.93 9.54 4.77
C PHE A 26 0.21 8.90 3.59
N TRP A 27 -0.66 9.62 2.87
CA TRP A 27 -1.45 9.01 1.79
C TRP A 27 -1.74 9.92 0.59
N MET A 28 -1.46 11.21 0.66
CA MET A 28 -1.80 12.14 -0.42
C MET A 28 -1.03 11.82 -1.72
N SER A 29 0.25 11.50 -1.63
CA SER A 29 1.07 11.09 -2.79
C SER A 29 0.56 9.81 -3.44
N ASP A 30 0.01 8.89 -2.63
CA ASP A 30 -0.59 7.66 -3.14
C ASP A 30 -1.88 7.95 -3.90
N TYR A 31 -2.68 8.89 -3.42
CA TYR A 31 -3.86 9.32 -4.14
C TYR A 31 -3.52 9.92 -5.50
N ASP A 32 -2.47 10.74 -5.59
CA ASP A 32 -1.98 11.28 -6.87
C ASP A 32 -1.56 10.15 -7.83
N LEU A 33 -0.97 9.09 -7.31
CA LEU A 33 -0.59 7.92 -8.11
C LEU A 33 -1.83 7.14 -8.60
N TYR A 34 -2.86 6.98 -7.78
CA TYR A 34 -4.15 6.42 -8.23
C TYR A 34 -4.73 7.21 -9.39
N GLN A 35 -4.73 8.54 -9.31
CA GLN A 35 -5.22 9.40 -10.39
C GLN A 35 -4.46 9.16 -11.69
N LYS A 36 -3.13 9.13 -11.63
CA LYS A 36 -2.27 8.90 -12.80
C LYS A 36 -2.50 7.52 -13.44
N ILE A 37 -2.74 6.50 -12.64
CA ILE A 37 -3.06 5.15 -13.14
C ILE A 37 -4.42 5.15 -13.86
N VAL A 38 -5.44 5.75 -13.24
CA VAL A 38 -6.79 5.82 -13.83
C VAL A 38 -6.81 6.65 -15.11
N GLU A 39 -6.04 7.73 -15.18
CA GLU A 39 -5.89 8.58 -16.37
C GLU A 39 -5.02 7.94 -17.47
N GLY A 40 -4.32 6.85 -17.14
CA GLY A 40 -3.42 6.17 -18.07
C GLY A 40 -2.07 6.86 -18.29
N SER A 41 -1.74 7.87 -17.47
CA SER A 41 -0.46 8.58 -17.53
C SER A 41 0.67 7.87 -16.79
N TYR A 42 0.36 6.89 -15.93
CA TYR A 42 1.32 6.04 -15.24
C TYR A 42 1.05 4.57 -15.59
N LYS A 43 2.05 3.91 -16.22
CA LYS A 43 1.91 2.54 -16.74
C LYS A 43 2.72 1.51 -15.97
N ASP A 44 3.64 1.94 -15.10
CA ASP A 44 4.51 1.07 -14.32
C ASP A 44 3.90 0.69 -12.98
N GLY A 45 2.62 0.35 -12.99
CA GLY A 45 1.89 -0.05 -11.81
C GLY A 45 0.45 -0.43 -12.09
N PHE A 46 -0.24 -0.85 -11.06
CA PHE A 46 -1.66 -1.19 -11.12
C PHE A 46 -2.36 -0.89 -9.79
N ALA A 47 -3.65 -0.65 -9.89
CA ALA A 47 -4.53 -0.52 -8.74
C ALA A 47 -5.57 -1.64 -8.76
N LEU A 48 -5.92 -2.14 -7.60
CA LEU A 48 -6.99 -3.11 -7.39
C LEU A 48 -8.02 -2.53 -6.44
N VAL A 49 -9.29 -2.85 -6.68
CA VAL A 49 -10.39 -2.56 -5.77
C VAL A 49 -11.20 -3.82 -5.50
N VAL A 50 -11.67 -3.96 -4.28
CA VAL A 50 -12.66 -4.96 -3.91
C VAL A 50 -13.98 -4.24 -3.77
N GLU A 51 -14.94 -4.61 -4.61
CA GLU A 51 -16.26 -3.98 -4.65
C GLU A 51 -17.34 -5.04 -4.46
N VAL A 52 -18.30 -4.74 -3.60
CA VAL A 52 -19.51 -5.55 -3.39
C VAL A 52 -20.70 -4.60 -3.40
N SER A 53 -21.71 -4.91 -4.22
CA SER A 53 -22.94 -4.12 -4.33
C SER A 53 -22.69 -2.61 -4.54
N ASN A 54 -21.75 -2.27 -5.43
CA ASN A 54 -21.31 -0.89 -5.74
C ASN A 54 -20.64 -0.15 -4.57
N GLN A 55 -20.17 -0.88 -3.57
CA GLN A 55 -19.41 -0.33 -2.47
C GLN A 55 -17.97 -0.86 -2.51
N VAL A 56 -16.99 0.04 -2.54
CA VAL A 56 -15.58 -0.32 -2.45
C VAL A 56 -15.22 -0.60 -0.99
N LEU A 57 -14.80 -1.82 -0.73
CA LEU A 57 -14.47 -2.32 0.61
C LEU A 57 -12.98 -2.29 0.90
N ALA A 58 -12.17 -2.38 -0.14
CA ALA A 58 -10.72 -2.40 -0.03
C ALA A 58 -10.08 -1.93 -1.34
N THR A 59 -8.85 -1.45 -1.23
CA THR A 59 -8.04 -1.12 -2.39
C THR A 59 -6.56 -1.39 -2.13
N ALA A 60 -5.83 -1.68 -3.18
CA ALA A 60 -4.37 -1.80 -3.17
C ALA A 60 -3.78 -1.08 -4.38
N LEU A 61 -2.58 -0.56 -4.20
CA LEU A 61 -1.80 0.13 -5.22
C LEU A 61 -0.39 -0.44 -5.23
N VAL A 62 0.05 -0.88 -6.40
CA VAL A 62 1.37 -1.47 -6.60
C VAL A 62 2.08 -0.74 -7.74
N SER A 63 3.32 -0.37 -7.52
CA SER A 63 4.22 0.16 -8.56
C SER A 63 5.31 -0.87 -8.88
N PHE A 64 5.74 -0.90 -10.14
CA PHE A 64 6.93 -1.63 -10.58
C PHE A 64 8.13 -0.70 -10.56
N ARG A 65 9.23 -1.17 -9.98
CA ARG A 65 10.50 -0.43 -9.90
C ARG A 65 11.65 -1.41 -9.74
N ASP A 66 12.87 -0.94 -9.99
CA ASP A 66 14.05 -1.71 -9.67
C ASP A 66 14.28 -1.71 -8.15
N GLU A 67 14.68 -2.86 -7.61
CA GLU A 67 14.95 -2.99 -6.18
C GLU A 67 16.23 -2.25 -5.80
N ILE A 68 16.18 -1.46 -4.72
CA ILE A 68 17.21 -0.48 -4.37
C ILE A 68 18.59 -1.08 -4.08
N LEU A 69 18.65 -2.32 -3.60
CA LEU A 69 19.93 -2.99 -3.28
C LEU A 69 20.46 -3.81 -4.45
N SER A 70 19.61 -4.61 -5.06
CA SER A 70 20.02 -5.55 -6.11
C SER A 70 19.94 -4.99 -7.52
N GLY A 71 19.13 -3.94 -7.74
CA GLY A 71 18.81 -3.45 -9.08
C GLY A 71 17.92 -4.37 -9.91
N ASN A 72 17.44 -5.47 -9.33
CA ASN A 72 16.55 -6.41 -10.03
C ASN A 72 15.14 -5.85 -10.17
N PRO A 73 14.36 -6.26 -11.19
CA PRO A 73 12.96 -5.92 -11.32
C PRO A 73 12.18 -6.30 -10.06
N SER A 74 11.46 -5.34 -9.51
CA SER A 74 10.74 -5.48 -8.24
C SER A 74 9.39 -4.80 -8.33
N SER A 75 8.57 -5.02 -7.34
CA SER A 75 7.32 -4.31 -7.12
C SER A 75 7.32 -3.67 -5.73
N HIS A 76 6.57 -2.60 -5.57
CA HIS A 76 6.36 -1.94 -4.30
C HIS A 76 4.89 -1.79 -4.00
N LEU A 77 4.47 -2.29 -2.86
CA LEU A 77 3.11 -2.09 -2.37
C LEU A 77 3.02 -0.68 -1.76
N GLU A 78 2.45 0.24 -2.50
CA GLU A 78 2.26 1.63 -2.06
C GLU A 78 1.14 1.73 -1.04
N VAL A 79 0.03 1.04 -1.31
CA VAL A 79 -1.19 1.06 -0.50
C VAL A 79 -1.79 -0.33 -0.40
N ILE A 80 -2.24 -0.68 0.79
CA ILE A 80 -3.30 -1.67 1.01
C ILE A 80 -4.17 -1.17 2.16
N VAL A 81 -5.44 -0.98 1.90
CA VAL A 81 -6.39 -0.52 2.90
C VAL A 81 -7.72 -1.26 2.77
N VAL A 82 -8.27 -1.65 3.90
CA VAL A 82 -9.56 -2.31 4.02
C VAL A 82 -10.46 -1.47 4.91
N HIS A 83 -11.70 -1.27 4.49
CA HIS A 83 -12.69 -0.57 5.31
C HIS A 83 -12.78 -1.21 6.71
N PRO A 84 -12.81 -0.42 7.79
CA PRO A 84 -12.75 -0.94 9.17
C PRO A 84 -13.78 -2.02 9.49
N GLU A 85 -14.98 -1.95 8.93
CA GLU A 85 -16.03 -2.95 9.14
C GLU A 85 -15.66 -4.35 8.62
N TYR A 86 -14.67 -4.45 7.75
CA TYR A 86 -14.19 -5.70 7.16
C TYR A 86 -12.84 -6.14 7.71
N HIS A 87 -12.34 -5.51 8.75
CA HIS A 87 -11.15 -5.96 9.45
C HIS A 87 -11.37 -7.33 10.10
N GLY A 88 -10.33 -8.16 10.11
CA GLY A 88 -10.40 -9.51 10.67
C GLY A 88 -11.12 -10.54 9.80
N THR A 89 -11.51 -10.18 8.58
CA THR A 89 -12.20 -11.09 7.63
C THR A 89 -11.25 -11.87 6.71
N GLY A 90 -9.94 -11.57 6.73
CA GLY A 90 -8.96 -12.11 5.79
C GLY A 90 -8.91 -11.37 4.45
N LEU A 91 -9.69 -10.31 4.27
CA LEU A 91 -9.77 -9.58 3.00
C LEU A 91 -8.42 -8.94 2.62
N ALA A 92 -7.70 -8.36 3.58
CA ALA A 92 -6.39 -7.77 3.33
C ALA A 92 -5.37 -8.81 2.85
N GLN A 93 -5.34 -9.97 3.47
CA GLN A 93 -4.47 -11.07 3.08
C GLN A 93 -4.78 -11.54 1.66
N ASN A 94 -6.05 -11.78 1.34
CA ASN A 94 -6.47 -12.22 0.02
C ASN A 94 -6.11 -11.17 -1.05
N LEU A 95 -6.33 -9.89 -0.76
CA LEU A 95 -5.98 -8.80 -1.68
C LEU A 95 -4.47 -8.72 -1.90
N LEU A 96 -3.67 -8.89 -0.84
CA LEU A 96 -2.21 -8.91 -0.94
C LEU A 96 -1.72 -10.08 -1.81
N GLU A 97 -2.29 -11.28 -1.64
CA GLU A 97 -1.95 -12.45 -2.48
C GLU A 97 -2.23 -12.18 -3.97
N VAL A 98 -3.33 -11.52 -4.29
CA VAL A 98 -3.64 -11.13 -5.67
C VAL A 98 -2.60 -10.12 -6.19
N CYS A 99 -2.20 -9.15 -5.37
CA CYS A 99 -1.14 -8.19 -5.71
C CYS A 99 0.19 -8.91 -6.00
N GLU A 100 0.59 -9.84 -5.12
CA GLU A 100 1.84 -10.60 -5.26
C GLU A 100 1.86 -11.44 -6.54
N ASN A 101 0.76 -12.15 -6.83
CA ASN A 101 0.64 -12.95 -8.03
C ASN A 101 0.72 -12.08 -9.29
N ARG A 102 0.01 -10.96 -9.31
CA ARG A 102 0.03 -10.03 -10.44
C ARG A 102 1.40 -9.35 -10.62
N ALA A 103 2.07 -9.02 -9.53
CA ALA A 103 3.44 -8.49 -9.58
C ALA A 103 4.43 -9.52 -10.16
N LYS A 104 4.31 -10.79 -9.74
CA LYS A 104 5.12 -11.89 -10.25
C LYS A 104 4.90 -12.11 -11.74
N GLU A 105 3.65 -12.12 -12.21
CA GLU A 105 3.29 -12.19 -13.63
C GLU A 105 3.88 -11.04 -14.44
N GLY A 106 3.99 -9.85 -13.83
CA GLY A 106 4.62 -8.66 -14.39
C GLY A 106 6.15 -8.69 -14.39
N GLY A 107 6.78 -9.76 -13.89
CA GLY A 107 8.23 -9.96 -13.89
C GLY A 107 8.94 -9.50 -12.61
N ALA A 108 8.21 -9.11 -11.57
CA ALA A 108 8.82 -8.72 -10.31
C ALA A 108 9.44 -9.92 -9.57
N HIS A 109 10.64 -9.73 -9.08
CA HIS A 109 11.41 -10.72 -8.31
C HIS A 109 10.98 -10.79 -6.86
N CYS A 110 10.56 -9.63 -6.32
CA CYS A 110 10.08 -9.49 -4.95
C CYS A 110 9.06 -8.35 -4.87
N MET A 111 8.43 -8.24 -3.72
CA MET A 111 7.59 -7.11 -3.35
C MET A 111 8.15 -6.46 -2.10
N THR A 112 8.36 -5.17 -2.15
CA THR A 112 8.75 -4.34 -1.01
C THR A 112 7.58 -3.49 -0.55
N LEU A 113 7.64 -2.99 0.66
CA LEU A 113 6.66 -2.06 1.21
C LEU A 113 7.30 -1.22 2.33
N HIS A 114 6.65 -0.12 2.67
CA HIS A 114 6.98 0.65 3.85
C HIS A 114 5.85 0.53 4.88
N ALA A 115 6.21 0.31 6.14
CA ALA A 115 5.29 0.43 7.27
C ALA A 115 5.85 1.47 8.23
N TYR A 116 5.00 2.42 8.64
CA TYR A 116 5.42 3.40 9.63
C TYR A 116 5.79 2.70 10.93
N HIS A 117 6.89 3.12 11.55
CA HIS A 117 7.48 2.48 12.73
C HIS A 117 6.46 2.19 13.84
N LYS A 118 5.56 3.13 14.13
CA LYS A 118 4.53 2.99 15.18
C LYS A 118 3.29 2.21 14.74
N ASN A 119 3.17 1.86 13.47
CA ASN A 119 2.07 1.05 12.96
C ASN A 119 2.33 -0.43 13.25
N THR A 120 2.24 -0.81 14.51
CA THR A 120 2.53 -2.18 14.98
C THR A 120 1.58 -3.20 14.40
N ARG A 121 0.32 -2.82 14.12
CA ARG A 121 -0.67 -3.69 13.50
C ARG A 121 -0.27 -4.08 12.08
N ALA A 122 0.12 -3.10 11.26
CA ALA A 122 0.57 -3.36 9.90
C ALA A 122 1.87 -4.18 9.90
N ARG A 123 2.82 -3.85 10.75
CA ARG A 123 4.07 -4.61 10.89
C ARG A 123 3.82 -6.07 11.23
N SER A 124 2.98 -6.35 12.22
CA SER A 124 2.61 -7.72 12.59
C SER A 124 1.92 -8.47 11.46
N PHE A 125 1.05 -7.80 10.71
CA PHE A 125 0.37 -8.36 9.55
C PHE A 125 1.36 -8.81 8.47
N TYR A 126 2.31 -7.96 8.11
CA TYR A 126 3.31 -8.27 7.09
C TYR A 126 4.30 -9.34 7.55
N GLU A 127 4.76 -9.30 8.80
CA GLU A 127 5.67 -10.29 9.36
C GLU A 127 5.05 -11.71 9.37
N LYS A 128 3.76 -11.82 9.67
CA LYS A 128 3.02 -13.10 9.57
C LYS A 128 2.93 -13.65 8.15
N LEU A 129 3.03 -12.79 7.15
CA LEU A 129 3.01 -13.15 5.73
C LEU A 129 4.42 -13.25 5.13
N ASN A 130 5.43 -13.42 5.99
CA ASN A 130 6.84 -13.63 5.65
C ASN A 130 7.55 -12.41 5.04
N TYR A 131 7.03 -11.21 5.25
CA TYR A 131 7.79 -9.99 4.97
C TYR A 131 8.78 -9.75 6.08
N CYS A 132 10.02 -9.45 5.72
CA CYS A 132 11.12 -9.20 6.65
C CYS A 132 11.51 -7.73 6.62
N GLY A 133 11.73 -7.13 7.79
CA GLY A 133 12.25 -5.77 7.87
C GLY A 133 13.72 -5.74 7.44
N GLU A 134 14.08 -4.81 6.54
CA GLU A 134 15.45 -4.66 6.02
C GLU A 134 16.07 -3.33 6.39
N PHE A 135 15.29 -2.24 6.35
CA PHE A 135 15.80 -0.91 6.60
C PHE A 135 15.15 -0.24 7.80
N LEU A 136 15.93 0.59 8.47
CA LEU A 136 15.45 1.60 9.40
C LEU A 136 15.75 2.98 8.82
N ARG A 137 14.70 3.81 8.69
CA ARG A 137 14.86 5.21 8.32
C ARG A 137 14.86 6.07 9.57
N TYR A 138 15.92 6.84 9.77
CA TYR A 138 16.05 7.81 10.84
C TYR A 138 15.76 9.22 10.32
N ARG A 139 15.05 10.00 11.10
CA ARG A 139 14.72 11.39 10.78
C ARG A 139 14.91 12.29 12.00
N LYS A 140 15.49 13.44 11.78
CA LYS A 140 15.63 14.50 12.77
C LYS A 140 15.13 15.82 12.16
N VAL A 141 14.27 16.53 12.88
CA VAL A 141 13.89 17.90 12.52
C VAL A 141 15.06 18.82 12.83
N LEU A 142 15.43 19.67 11.87
CA LEU A 142 16.56 20.59 11.99
C LEU A 142 16.13 22.00 12.41
#